data_759cdebf48cd0a55f3d9f911acbb5cd6
#
_entry.id   759cdebf48cd0a55f3d9f911acbb5cd6
#
_cell.length_a   1.000
_cell.length_b   1.000
_cell.length_c   1.000
_cell.angle_alpha   90.00
_cell.angle_beta   90.00
_cell.angle_gamma   90.00
#
_symmetry.space_group_name_H-M   'P 1'
#
loop_
_entity.id
_entity.type
_entity.pdbx_description
1 polymer ?
#
loop_
_entity_poly.entity_id
_entity_poly.type
_entity_poly.pdbx_seq_one_letter_code
_entity_poly.pdbx_strand_id
1 'polypeptide(L)'
;MIAKAEVKFIRISPTKVRQVIDLIRLKDVAEAQAILFNLNKGSKQFLIKILKQAVANAKVKGFNQEQLYISKIICDVGPTWKRFKAAAFGRAAPIKKRTSHIRIELDMKSGA
;
A
#
# COMPACT_ATOMS: atom_id res chain seq x y z
N MET A 1 13.95 6.11 10.10
CA MET A 1 12.99 5.00 9.89
C MET A 1 13.11 3.99 11.03
N ILE A 2 12.00 3.73 11.71
CA ILE A 2 11.96 2.75 12.80
C ILE A 2 11.58 1.37 12.28
N ALA A 3 10.57 1.31 11.43
CA ALA A 3 10.12 0.07 10.84
C ALA A 3 9.62 0.29 9.43
N LYS A 4 9.68 -0.76 8.63
CA LYS A 4 9.16 -0.73 7.26
C LYS A 4 8.48 -2.04 6.94
N ALA A 5 7.61 -2.00 5.94
CA ALA A 5 7.04 -3.17 5.31
C ALA A 5 6.90 -2.93 3.83
N GLU A 6 7.05 -3.97 3.05
CA GLU A 6 6.93 -3.94 1.60
C GLU A 6 6.05 -5.08 1.12
N VAL A 7 5.24 -4.79 0.12
CA VAL A 7 4.49 -5.81 -0.63
C VAL A 7 4.72 -5.56 -2.11
N LYS A 8 5.08 -6.61 -2.82
CA LYS A 8 5.38 -6.52 -4.26
C LYS A 8 4.36 -7.31 -5.07
N PHE A 9 4.20 -6.92 -6.33
CA PHE A 9 3.37 -7.61 -7.31
C PHE A 9 1.88 -7.71 -6.94
N ILE A 10 1.35 -6.68 -6.30
CA ILE A 10 -0.08 -6.61 -6.03
C ILE A 10 -0.81 -6.32 -7.34
N ARG A 11 -1.83 -7.10 -7.66
CA ARG A 11 -2.62 -6.93 -8.88
C ARG A 11 -3.66 -5.83 -8.75
N ILE A 12 -3.19 -4.62 -8.48
CA ILE A 12 -4.03 -3.42 -8.44
C ILE A 12 -3.29 -2.32 -9.19
N SER A 13 -4.03 -1.52 -9.94
CA SER A 13 -3.47 -0.38 -10.65
C SER A 13 -2.81 0.59 -9.66
N PRO A 14 -1.57 1.06 -9.92
CA PRO A 14 -0.93 2.05 -9.06
C PRO A 14 -1.76 3.31 -8.86
N THR A 15 -2.50 3.74 -9.86
CA THR A 15 -3.36 4.92 -9.75
C THR A 15 -4.41 4.75 -8.66
N LYS A 16 -5.05 3.58 -8.59
CA LYS A 16 -6.06 3.30 -7.57
C LYS A 16 -5.45 3.24 -6.18
N VAL A 17 -4.27 2.64 -6.05
CA VAL A 17 -3.56 2.56 -4.78
C VAL A 17 -3.14 3.94 -4.30
N ARG A 18 -2.63 4.77 -5.20
CA ARG A 18 -2.16 6.13 -4.86
C ARG A 18 -3.28 7.01 -4.35
N GLN A 19 -4.50 6.84 -4.85
CA GLN A 19 -5.66 7.58 -4.33
C GLN A 19 -5.88 7.30 -2.85
N VAL A 20 -5.70 6.07 -2.41
CA VAL A 20 -5.86 5.70 -1.01
C VAL A 20 -4.65 6.14 -0.18
N ILE A 21 -3.44 5.97 -0.72
CA ILE A 21 -2.19 6.36 -0.05
C ILE A 21 -2.20 7.84 0.33
N ASP A 22 -2.69 8.70 -0.54
CA ASP A 22 -2.72 10.13 -0.27
C ASP A 22 -3.58 10.49 0.94
N LEU A 23 -4.56 9.66 1.27
CA LEU A 23 -5.42 9.86 2.43
C LEU A 23 -4.73 9.55 3.75
N ILE A 24 -3.73 8.67 3.74
CA ILE A 24 -3.07 8.21 4.96
C ILE A 24 -1.62 8.70 5.10
N ARG A 25 -1.11 9.43 4.13
CA ARG A 25 0.26 9.93 4.15
C ARG A 25 0.47 10.90 5.31
N LEU A 26 1.53 10.71 6.07
CA LEU A 26 1.91 11.51 7.23
C LEU A 26 0.88 11.49 8.37
N LYS A 27 -0.05 10.57 8.35
CA LYS A 27 -1.01 10.38 9.43
C LYS A 27 -0.46 9.46 10.50
N ASP A 28 -0.95 9.63 11.73
CA ASP A 28 -0.67 8.69 12.80
C ASP A 28 -1.18 7.30 12.41
N VAL A 29 -0.53 6.27 12.94
CA VAL A 29 -0.93 4.89 12.64
C VAL A 29 -2.40 4.66 13.01
N ALA A 30 -2.83 5.15 14.17
CA ALA A 30 -4.22 5.00 14.60
C ALA A 30 -5.19 5.70 13.65
N GLU A 31 -4.87 6.92 13.21
CA GLU A 31 -5.70 7.66 12.24
C GLU A 31 -5.74 6.94 10.90
N ALA A 32 -4.59 6.45 10.43
CA ALA A 32 -4.52 5.74 9.17
C ALA A 32 -5.38 4.47 9.20
N GLN A 33 -5.34 3.72 10.29
CA GLN A 33 -6.18 2.54 10.46
C GLN A 33 -7.67 2.88 10.41
N ALA A 34 -8.06 3.96 11.07
CA ALA A 34 -9.46 4.39 11.08
C ALA A 34 -9.92 4.81 9.68
N ILE A 35 -9.09 5.56 8.96
CA ILE A 35 -9.38 6.00 7.58
C ILE A 35 -9.55 4.77 6.68
N LEU A 36 -8.62 3.82 6.74
CA LEU A 36 -8.68 2.63 5.89
C LEU A 36 -9.88 1.75 6.22
N PHE A 37 -10.22 1.62 7.52
CA PHE A 37 -11.34 0.82 7.94
C PHE A 37 -12.67 1.35 7.40
N ASN A 38 -12.84 2.68 7.35
CA ASN A 38 -14.07 3.31 6.90
C ASN A 38 -14.13 3.56 5.40
N LEU A 39 -13.04 3.30 4.69
CA LEU A 39 -12.96 3.58 3.26
C LEU A 39 -13.62 2.46 2.45
N ASN A 40 -14.37 2.84 1.42
CA ASN A 40 -15.02 1.88 0.54
C ASN A 40 -14.25 1.76 -0.79
N LYS A 41 -13.02 1.28 -0.71
CA LYS A 41 -12.13 1.04 -1.86
C LYS A 41 -11.53 -0.35 -1.77
N GLY A 42 -11.43 -1.04 -2.90
CA GLY A 42 -10.91 -2.41 -2.93
C GLY A 42 -9.45 -2.54 -2.49
N SER A 43 -8.62 -1.51 -2.71
CA SER A 43 -7.20 -1.53 -2.35
C SER A 43 -6.96 -1.41 -0.84
N LYS A 44 -7.96 -1.03 -0.05
CA LYS A 44 -7.77 -0.83 1.39
C LYS A 44 -7.27 -2.07 2.12
N GLN A 45 -7.69 -3.24 1.70
CA GLN A 45 -7.30 -4.49 2.36
C GLN A 45 -5.80 -4.74 2.30
N PHE A 46 -5.18 -4.46 1.16
CA PHE A 46 -3.73 -4.58 1.02
C PHE A 46 -3.00 -3.58 1.91
N LEU A 47 -3.51 -2.35 1.97
CA LEU A 47 -2.91 -1.31 2.80
C LEU A 47 -3.10 -1.60 4.28
N ILE A 48 -4.25 -2.13 4.69
CA ILE A 48 -4.46 -2.56 6.08
C ILE A 48 -3.45 -3.64 6.47
N LYS A 49 -3.24 -4.62 5.60
CA LYS A 49 -2.30 -5.71 5.88
C LYS A 49 -0.86 -5.22 5.99
N ILE A 50 -0.42 -4.36 5.06
CA ILE A 50 0.96 -3.86 5.08
C ILE A 50 1.19 -2.96 6.28
N LEU A 51 0.19 -2.17 6.67
CA LEU A 51 0.30 -1.33 7.86
C LEU A 51 0.41 -2.18 9.12
N LYS A 52 -0.39 -3.22 9.25
CA LYS A 52 -0.28 -4.16 10.36
C LYS A 52 1.08 -4.82 10.43
N GLN A 53 1.63 -5.19 9.29
CA GLN A 53 2.97 -5.80 9.22
C GLN A 53 4.03 -4.82 9.68
N ALA A 54 3.96 -3.57 9.25
CA ALA A 54 4.91 -2.55 9.66
C ALA A 54 4.83 -2.27 11.17
N VAL A 55 3.62 -2.22 11.72
CA VAL A 55 3.41 -2.06 13.16
C VAL A 55 3.99 -3.25 13.93
N ALA A 56 3.78 -4.46 13.45
CA ALA A 56 4.34 -5.66 14.07
C ALA A 56 5.87 -5.61 14.07
N ASN A 57 6.49 -5.16 12.99
CA ASN A 57 7.93 -4.99 12.90
C ASN A 57 8.44 -3.95 13.90
N ALA A 58 7.69 -2.88 14.11
CA ALA A 58 8.03 -1.87 15.12
C ALA A 58 7.92 -2.42 16.53
N LYS A 59 6.90 -3.23 16.81
CA LYS A 59 6.73 -3.86 18.13
C LYS A 59 7.89 -4.77 18.49
N VAL A 60 8.44 -5.48 17.53
CA VAL A 60 9.63 -6.33 17.73
C VAL A 60 10.81 -5.48 18.22
N LYS A 61 10.87 -4.23 17.79
CA LYS A 61 11.91 -3.28 18.21
C LYS A 61 11.57 -2.53 19.50
N GLY A 62 10.43 -2.82 20.13
CA GLY A 62 10.03 -2.22 21.39
C GLY A 62 9.19 -0.95 21.28
N PHE A 63 8.67 -0.62 20.12
CA PHE A 63 7.84 0.57 19.92
C PHE A 63 6.35 0.23 19.96
N ASN A 64 5.57 1.11 20.58
CA ASN A 64 4.11 0.99 20.62
C ASN A 64 3.48 1.71 19.43
N GLN A 65 2.34 1.20 18.99
CA GLN A 65 1.60 1.77 17.87
C GLN A 65 1.29 3.26 18.07
N GLU A 66 0.99 3.66 19.30
CA GLU A 66 0.60 5.04 19.63
C GLU A 66 1.73 6.05 19.46
N GLN A 67 2.97 5.58 19.42
CA GLN A 67 4.15 6.41 19.23
C GLN A 67 4.53 6.62 17.78
N LEU A 68 3.83 5.98 16.85
CA LEU A 68 4.25 5.87 15.47
C LEU A 68 3.33 6.66 14.52
N TYR A 69 3.94 7.16 13.44
CA TYR A 69 3.20 7.74 12.32
C TYR A 69 3.80 7.23 11.02
N ILE A 70 3.05 7.36 9.94
CA ILE A 70 3.51 6.98 8.61
C ILE A 70 4.39 8.10 8.08
N SER A 71 5.71 7.90 8.13
CA SER A 71 6.66 8.90 7.66
C SER A 71 6.79 8.89 6.14
N LYS A 72 6.65 7.71 5.55
CA LYS A 72 6.77 7.55 4.11
C LYS A 72 5.90 6.38 3.65
N ILE A 73 5.17 6.59 2.59
CA ILE A 73 4.43 5.53 1.92
C ILE A 73 4.47 5.80 0.43
N ILE A 74 4.91 4.81 -0.32
CA ILE A 74 5.05 4.93 -1.76
C ILE A 74 4.43 3.73 -2.46
N CYS A 75 3.99 3.97 -3.67
CA CYS A 75 3.51 2.94 -4.57
C CYS A 75 4.26 3.06 -5.88
N ASP A 76 5.08 2.07 -6.17
CA ASP A 76 5.82 2.00 -7.42
C ASP A 76 5.09 1.11 -8.42
N VAL A 77 5.27 1.41 -9.69
CA VAL A 77 4.72 0.60 -10.77
C VAL A 77 5.52 -0.69 -10.86
N GLY A 78 4.82 -1.81 -10.72
CA GLY A 78 5.43 -3.12 -10.95
C GLY A 78 5.39 -3.50 -12.42
N PRO A 79 5.92 -4.69 -12.76
CA PRO A 79 5.89 -5.16 -14.13
C PRO A 79 4.47 -5.31 -14.64
N THR A 80 4.27 -4.94 -15.90
CA THR A 80 2.99 -5.08 -16.58
C THR A 80 2.95 -6.43 -17.26
N TRP A 81 1.98 -7.25 -16.90
CA TRP A 81 1.78 -8.53 -17.54
C TRP A 81 0.85 -8.36 -18.72
N LYS A 82 1.36 -8.67 -19.91
CA LYS A 82 0.59 -8.58 -21.13
C LYS A 82 -0.04 -9.94 -21.44
N ARG A 83 -1.32 -9.95 -21.68
CA ARG A 83 -2.04 -11.10 -22.20
C ARG A 83 -2.74 -10.70 -23.48
N PHE A 84 -2.92 -11.66 -24.36
CA PHE A 84 -3.64 -11.44 -25.61
C PHE A 84 -4.97 -12.17 -25.56
N LYS A 85 -6.02 -11.44 -25.88
CA LYS A 85 -7.35 -12.00 -26.00
C LYS A 85 -7.64 -12.15 -27.50
N ALA A 86 -8.11 -13.32 -27.90
CA ALA A 86 -8.56 -13.53 -29.27
C ALA A 86 -9.71 -12.57 -29.56
N ALA A 87 -9.51 -11.74 -30.58
CA ALA A 87 -10.54 -10.83 -31.04
C ALA A 87 -11.21 -11.40 -32.28
N ALA A 88 -12.38 -10.84 -32.65
CA ALA A 88 -13.04 -11.19 -33.90
C ALA A 88 -12.09 -11.03 -35.08
N PHE A 89 -12.21 -11.86 -36.09
CA PHE A 89 -11.36 -11.87 -37.30
C PHE A 89 -9.89 -12.27 -37.05
N GLY A 90 -9.63 -13.05 -36.02
CA GLY A 90 -8.30 -13.58 -35.77
C GLY A 90 -7.29 -12.56 -35.26
N ARG A 91 -7.71 -11.36 -34.91
CA ARG A 91 -6.83 -10.34 -34.30
C ARG A 91 -6.69 -10.61 -32.82
N ALA A 92 -5.50 -10.35 -32.27
CA ALA A 92 -5.24 -10.39 -30.83
C ALA A 92 -5.24 -8.98 -30.27
N ALA A 93 -6.00 -8.78 -29.16
CA ALA A 93 -6.00 -7.51 -28.45
C ALA A 93 -5.19 -7.67 -27.17
N PRO A 94 -4.19 -6.79 -26.89
CA PRO A 94 -3.39 -6.89 -25.68
C PRO A 94 -4.23 -6.50 -24.46
N ILE A 95 -4.14 -7.32 -23.40
CA ILE A 95 -4.71 -7.00 -22.10
C ILE A 95 -3.54 -6.73 -21.16
N LYS A 96 -3.46 -5.50 -20.64
CA LYS A 96 -2.43 -5.14 -19.68
C LYS A 96 -2.94 -5.34 -18.26
N LYS A 97 -2.25 -6.19 -17.50
CA LYS A 97 -2.51 -6.35 -16.06
C LYS A 97 -1.40 -5.65 -15.31
N ARG A 98 -1.74 -4.52 -14.71
CA ARG A 98 -0.79 -3.69 -13.96
C ARG A 98 -0.62 -4.25 -12.57
N THR A 99 0.61 -4.17 -12.07
CA THR A 99 0.93 -4.54 -10.69
C THR A 99 1.51 -3.34 -9.98
N SER A 100 1.50 -3.39 -8.65
CA SER A 100 2.03 -2.33 -7.79
C SER A 100 2.94 -2.90 -6.74
N HIS A 101 3.96 -2.14 -6.37
CA HIS A 101 4.80 -2.40 -5.21
C HIS A 101 4.52 -1.32 -4.19
N ILE A 102 4.16 -1.70 -2.97
CA ILE A 102 3.85 -0.74 -1.91
C ILE A 102 4.91 -0.88 -0.82
N ARG A 103 5.44 0.26 -0.39
CA ARG A 103 6.38 0.31 0.72
C ARG A 103 5.91 1.36 1.71
N ILE A 104 5.88 0.99 2.99
CA ILE A 104 5.51 1.87 4.07
C ILE A 104 6.66 1.94 5.07
N GLU A 105 6.94 3.14 5.56
CA GLU A 105 7.93 3.37 6.60
C GLU A 105 7.27 4.10 7.75
N LEU A 106 7.58 3.65 8.96
CA LEU A 106 7.05 4.24 10.19
C LEU A 106 8.19 4.90 10.96
N ASP A 107 7.88 6.02 11.58
CA ASP A 107 8.79 6.75 12.47
C ASP A 107 8.07 7.14 13.73
N MET A 108 8.84 7.51 14.74
CA MET A 108 8.33 7.97 16.03
C MET A 108 7.86 9.42 15.90
N LYS A 109 6.71 9.73 16.48
CA LYS A 109 6.20 11.09 16.51
C LYS A 109 7.15 12.00 17.24
N SER A 110 7.38 13.19 16.69
CA SER A 110 8.18 14.20 17.36
C SER A 110 7.41 14.77 18.55
N GLY A 111 8.08 14.97 19.68
CA GLY A 111 7.47 15.48 20.91
C GLY A 111 6.63 14.47 21.67
N ALA A 112 6.68 13.22 21.27
CA ALA A 112 5.98 12.15 21.97
C ALA A 112 6.82 11.62 23.12
#